data_0981dc7fc8f0143915430563405a03f1
#
_entry.id   0981dc7fc8f0143915430563405a03f1
#
_cell.length_a   1.000
_cell.length_b   1.000
_cell.length_c   1.000
_cell.angle_alpha   90.00
_cell.angle_beta   90.00
_cell.angle_gamma   90.00
#
_symmetry.space_group_name_H-M   'P 1'
#
loop_
_entity.id
_entity.type
_entity.pdbx_description
1 polymer ?
#
loop_
_entity_poly.entity_id
_entity_poly.type
_entity_poly.pdbx_seq_one_letter_code
_entity_poly.pdbx_strand_id
1 'polypeptide(L)' 'MSIFNLNPGEKGIIDKIKGNSKLTKRLSALGCIEGTQIQFKRKAPLGDPVIVNFRGFDLAIRKKDAECIQLKAV' A
#
# COMPACT_ATOMS: atom_id res chain seq x y z
N MET A 1 11.33 1.87 -2.46
CA MET A 1 11.01 1.37 -1.12
C MET A 1 9.63 0.74 -1.09
N SER A 2 9.32 -0.03 -0.07
CA SER A 2 8.02 -0.67 0.07
C SER A 2 7.26 -0.08 1.25
N ILE A 3 5.99 -0.52 1.41
CA ILE A 3 5.18 -0.14 2.57
C ILE A 3 5.89 -0.45 3.88
N PHE A 4 6.68 -1.55 3.91
CA PHE A 4 7.37 -1.99 5.12
C PHE A 4 8.52 -1.07 5.54
N ASN A 5 8.95 -0.16 4.67
CA ASN A 5 9.97 0.83 5.02
C ASN A 5 9.37 2.05 5.73
N LEU A 6 8.05 2.13 5.80
CA LEU A 6 7.36 3.25 6.44
C LEU A 6 7.07 2.93 7.90
N ASN A 7 7.17 3.93 8.74
CA ASN A 7 6.67 3.88 10.11
C ASN A 7 5.21 4.30 10.14
N PRO A 8 4.44 3.90 11.17
CA PRO A 8 3.05 4.33 11.28
C PRO A 8 2.90 5.83 11.15
N GLY A 9 1.97 6.25 10.29
CA GLY A 9 1.74 7.66 10.01
C GLY A 9 2.53 8.22 8.85
N GLU A 10 3.59 7.54 8.40
CA GLU A 10 4.37 8.00 7.27
C GLU A 10 3.65 7.74 5.95
N LYS A 11 3.99 8.54 4.95
CA LYS A 11 3.35 8.50 3.63
C LYS A 11 4.35 8.15 2.54
N GLY A 12 3.83 7.59 1.46
CA GLY A 12 4.60 7.34 0.26
C GLY A 12 3.69 7.48 -0.96
N ILE A 13 4.30 7.54 -2.13
CA ILE A 13 3.57 7.62 -3.40
C ILE A 13 3.79 6.32 -4.14
N ILE A 14 2.73 5.73 -4.67
CA ILE A 14 2.85 4.49 -5.43
C ILE A 14 3.66 4.76 -6.70
N ASP A 15 4.80 4.07 -6.81
CA ASP A 15 5.66 4.14 -7.98
C ASP A 15 5.25 3.06 -8.99
N LYS A 16 5.12 1.81 -8.53
CA LYS A 16 4.60 0.74 -9.37
C LYS A 16 4.15 -0.44 -8.50
N ILE A 17 3.31 -1.28 -9.11
CA ILE A 17 2.84 -2.52 -8.48
C ILE A 17 3.35 -3.66 -9.35
N LYS A 18 4.25 -4.49 -8.81
CA LYS A 18 4.92 -5.53 -9.56
C LYS A 18 4.28 -6.90 -9.42
N GLY A 19 4.32 -7.66 -10.52
CA GLY A 19 4.14 -9.11 -10.48
C GLY A 19 2.79 -9.66 -10.06
N ASN A 20 1.75 -8.83 -9.90
CA ASN A 20 0.46 -9.31 -9.44
C ASN A 20 -0.68 -8.55 -10.13
N SER A 21 -1.16 -9.12 -11.25
CA SER A 21 -2.21 -8.48 -12.04
C SER A 21 -3.55 -8.42 -11.31
N LYS A 22 -3.87 -9.41 -10.48
CA LYS A 22 -5.10 -9.39 -9.69
C LYS A 22 -5.09 -8.25 -8.68
N LEU A 23 -3.97 -8.09 -7.97
CA LEU A 23 -3.81 -7.00 -7.02
C LEU A 23 -3.91 -5.64 -7.73
N THR A 24 -3.22 -5.51 -8.87
CA THR A 24 -3.23 -4.27 -9.64
C THR A 24 -4.64 -3.90 -10.06
N LYS A 25 -5.41 -4.86 -10.57
CA LYS A 25 -6.80 -4.62 -10.97
C LYS A 25 -7.67 -4.22 -9.78
N ARG A 26 -7.52 -4.91 -8.66
CA ARG A 26 -8.29 -4.60 -7.45
C ARG A 26 -7.99 -3.20 -6.94
N LEU A 27 -6.72 -2.84 -6.87
CA LEU A 27 -6.31 -1.51 -6.41
C LEU A 27 -6.75 -0.42 -7.39
N SER A 28 -6.64 -0.68 -8.70
CA SER A 28 -7.10 0.26 -9.72
C SER A 28 -8.60 0.54 -9.61
N ALA A 29 -9.39 -0.50 -9.34
CA ALA A 29 -10.84 -0.34 -9.15
C ALA A 29 -11.16 0.55 -7.95
N LEU A 30 -10.27 0.60 -6.96
CA LEU A 30 -10.42 1.44 -5.78
C LEU A 30 -9.81 2.83 -5.96
N GLY A 31 -9.15 3.08 -7.09
CA GLY A 31 -8.48 4.34 -7.34
C GLY A 31 -7.05 4.40 -6.81
N CYS A 32 -6.51 3.27 -6.36
CA CYS A 32 -5.15 3.19 -5.83
C CYS A 32 -4.19 2.79 -6.95
N ILE A 33 -3.70 3.78 -7.68
CA ILE A 33 -2.87 3.60 -8.88
C ILE A 33 -1.54 4.32 -8.72
N GLU A 34 -0.65 4.19 -9.72
CA GLU A 34 0.61 4.94 -9.74
C GLU A 34 0.33 6.43 -9.51
N GLY A 35 1.16 7.05 -8.70
CA GLY A 35 1.00 8.45 -8.34
C GLY A 35 0.08 8.70 -7.14
N THR A 36 -0.65 7.69 -6.67
CA THR A 36 -1.52 7.85 -5.51
C THR A 36 -0.67 7.91 -4.25
N GLN A 37 -0.95 8.89 -3.38
CA GLN A 37 -0.31 8.98 -2.08
C GLN A 37 -1.04 8.06 -1.11
N ILE A 38 -0.28 7.22 -0.43
CA ILE A 38 -0.82 6.34 0.60
C ILE A 38 -0.11 6.59 1.92
N GLN A 39 -0.82 6.32 3.01
CA GLN A 39 -0.27 6.43 4.35
C GLN A 39 -0.29 5.06 5.01
N PHE A 40 0.83 4.67 5.60
CA PHE A 40 0.87 3.47 6.40
C PHE A 40 0.25 3.76 7.77
N LYS A 41 -0.80 3.03 8.13
CA LYS A 41 -1.50 3.23 9.40
C LYS A 41 -0.94 2.33 10.50
N ARG A 42 -0.97 1.03 10.27
CA ARG A 42 -0.50 0.05 11.25
C ARG A 42 -0.43 -1.35 10.65
N LYS A 43 0.24 -2.24 11.36
CA LYS A 43 0.20 -3.68 11.09
C LYS A 43 -0.77 -4.33 12.06
N ALA A 44 -1.43 -5.40 11.62
CA ALA A 44 -2.17 -6.27 12.53
C ALA A 44 -1.18 -6.89 13.54
N PRO A 45 -1.69 -7.40 14.69
CA PRO A 45 -0.81 -7.92 15.75
C PRO A 45 0.24 -8.94 15.31
N LEU A 46 -0.05 -9.74 14.30
CA LEU A 46 0.91 -10.73 13.78
C LEU A 46 1.66 -10.22 12.53
N GLY A 47 1.54 -8.94 12.22
CA GLY A 47 2.20 -8.33 11.07
C GLY A 47 1.46 -8.48 9.75
N ASP A 48 0.30 -9.11 9.74
CA ASP A 48 -0.49 -9.37 8.53
C ASP A 48 -1.98 -9.37 8.89
N PRO A 49 -2.82 -8.58 8.22
CA PRO A 49 -2.51 -7.67 7.12
C PRO A 49 -1.90 -6.35 7.59
N VAL A 50 -1.43 -5.54 6.64
CA VAL A 50 -1.08 -4.15 6.92
C VAL A 50 -2.26 -3.27 6.57
N ILE A 51 -2.44 -2.18 7.32
CA ILE A 51 -3.53 -1.23 7.08
C ILE A 51 -2.93 0.04 6.52
N VAL A 52 -3.43 0.45 5.36
CA VAL A 52 -3.02 1.70 4.71
C VAL A 52 -4.24 2.58 4.52
N ASN A 53 -4.00 3.87 4.39
CA ASN A 53 -5.05 4.85 4.09
C ASN A 53 -4.70 5.55 2.79
N PHE A 54 -5.69 5.72 1.92
CA PHE A 54 -5.57 6.55 0.74
C PHE A 54 -6.94 7.14 0.40
N ARG A 55 -6.92 8.39 -0.06
CA ARG A 55 -8.13 9.11 -0.42
C ARG A 55 -9.21 9.10 0.67
N GLY A 56 -8.77 9.05 1.93
CA GLY A 56 -9.67 9.17 3.07
C GLY A 56 -10.26 7.86 3.59
N PHE A 57 -9.89 6.70 3.04
CA PHE A 57 -10.37 5.44 3.60
C PHE A 57 -9.25 4.44 3.81
N ASP A 58 -9.50 3.51 4.73
CA ASP A 58 -8.54 2.50 5.12
C ASP A 58 -8.73 1.23 4.30
N LEU A 59 -7.62 0.59 3.96
CA LEU A 59 -7.62 -0.68 3.24
C LEU A 59 -6.65 -1.64 3.91
N ALA A 60 -7.10 -2.86 4.15
CA ALA A 60 -6.25 -3.94 4.63
C ALA A 60 -5.62 -4.66 3.44
N ILE A 61 -4.31 -4.79 3.44
CA ILE A 61 -3.57 -5.46 2.37
C ILE A 61 -2.75 -6.57 3.00
N ARG A 62 -2.84 -7.78 2.44
CA ARG A 62 -2.03 -8.90 2.89
C ARG A 62 -0.55 -8.57 2.71
N LYS A 63 0.27 -9.07 3.65
CA LYS A 63 1.70 -8.80 3.63
C LYS A 63 2.33 -9.12 2.28
N LYS A 64 2.04 -10.29 1.71
CA LYS A 64 2.61 -10.69 0.43
C LYS A 64 2.19 -9.77 -0.72
N ASP A 65 0.99 -9.21 -0.66
CA ASP A 65 0.51 -8.27 -1.67
C ASP A 65 1.16 -6.91 -1.48
N ALA A 66 1.35 -6.49 -0.24
CA ALA A 66 2.02 -5.23 0.07
C ALA A 66 3.48 -5.22 -0.42
N GLU A 67 4.13 -6.38 -0.43
CA GLU A 67 5.48 -6.52 -0.96
C GLU A 67 5.57 -6.20 -2.45
N CYS A 68 4.47 -6.32 -3.18
CA CYS A 68 4.41 -6.00 -4.61
C CYS A 68 4.30 -4.51 -4.89
N ILE A 69 3.97 -3.71 -3.90
CA ILE A 69 3.76 -2.28 -4.06
C ILE A 69 5.06 -1.54 -3.78
N GLN A 70 5.60 -0.89 -4.81
CA GLN A 70 6.79 -0.07 -4.66
C GLN A 70 6.40 1.38 -4.51
N LEU A 71 7.04 2.04 -3.56
CA LEU A 71 6.78 3.43 -3.22
C LEU A 71 7.99 4.30 -3.50
N LYS A 72 7.73 5.57 -3.69
CA LYS A 72 8.76 6.60 -3.69
C LYS A 72 8.38 7.64 -2.63
N ALA A 73 9.37 8.43 -2.22
CA ALA A 73 9.15 9.46 -1.19
C ALA A 73 8.14 10.51 -1.66
N VAL A 74 7.41 11.02 -0.70
CA VAL A 74 6.47 12.12 -0.92
C VAL A 74 7.24 13.42 -1.28
#